data_6b96c33da161e2d2859c6238ef0546d7
#
_entry.id   6b96c33da161e2d2859c6238ef0546d7
#
_cell.length_a   1.000
_cell.length_b   1.000
_cell.length_c   1.000
_cell.angle_alpha   90.00
_cell.angle_beta   90.00
_cell.angle_gamma   90.00
#
_symmetry.space_group_name_H-M   'P 1'
#
loop_
_entity.id
_entity.type
_entity.pdbx_description
1 polymer ?
#
loop_
_entity_poly.entity_id
_entity_poly.type
_entity_poly.pdbx_seq_one_letter_code
_entity_poly.pdbx_strand_id
1 'polypeptide(L)'
;MDIDQAPPEPDSREDITSSSFSLEPEDAKHVALLCGHLNAHFKLIEDRLRVSISNRGNKIRVSGPDAARESSERLLKKLYRDVTQGIRLSPETIHLQLQQADLELLKSAPATSDATIVKGIKTKRGTIKPRGHSQINYVKDIQRHDLNFGIGPAGTGKTYLAVACAV
;
A
#
# COMPACT_ATOMS: atom_id res chain seq x y z
N MET A 1 -26.60 -9.09 46.63
CA MET A 1 -25.52 -9.90 46.03
C MET A 1 -25.72 -9.77 44.53
N ASP A 2 -25.27 -8.68 43.98
CA ASP A 2 -25.43 -8.35 42.55
C ASP A 2 -24.07 -8.44 41.91
N ILE A 3 -24.01 -9.35 40.98
CA ILE A 3 -22.81 -9.73 40.23
C ILE A 3 -22.53 -8.69 39.17
N ASP A 4 -21.39 -8.12 39.35
CA ASP A 4 -20.63 -7.28 38.45
C ASP A 4 -20.65 -7.82 37.02
N GLN A 5 -21.48 -7.24 36.17
CA GLN A 5 -21.41 -7.44 34.72
C GLN A 5 -20.46 -6.39 34.15
N ALA A 6 -19.22 -6.82 33.90
CA ALA A 6 -18.29 -6.05 33.11
C ALA A 6 -18.91 -5.74 31.72
N PRO A 7 -18.76 -4.51 31.19
CA PRO A 7 -19.26 -4.19 29.89
C PRO A 7 -18.50 -5.00 28.82
N PRO A 8 -19.18 -5.45 27.76
CA PRO A 8 -18.53 -6.18 26.68
C PRO A 8 -17.47 -5.27 26.02
N GLU A 9 -16.26 -5.81 25.91
CA GLU A 9 -15.20 -5.17 25.14
C GLU A 9 -15.67 -4.97 23.69
N PRO A 10 -15.37 -3.84 23.06
CA PRO A 10 -15.70 -3.63 21.65
C PRO A 10 -14.89 -4.63 20.81
N ASP A 11 -15.58 -5.61 20.25
CA ASP A 11 -15.06 -6.58 19.28
C ASP A 11 -14.69 -5.82 18.00
N SER A 12 -13.53 -5.21 18.00
CA SER A 12 -12.92 -4.58 16.81
C SER A 12 -12.33 -5.66 15.92
N ARG A 13 -13.14 -6.61 15.50
CA ARG A 13 -12.87 -7.41 14.31
C ARG A 13 -13.17 -6.51 13.13
N GLU A 14 -12.15 -5.77 12.69
CA GLU A 14 -12.15 -5.27 11.32
C GLU A 14 -12.51 -6.44 10.41
N ASP A 15 -13.54 -6.30 9.61
CA ASP A 15 -14.02 -7.30 8.65
C ASP A 15 -12.88 -7.65 7.69
N ILE A 16 -12.03 -8.60 8.10
CA ILE A 16 -10.94 -9.12 7.26
C ILE A 16 -11.59 -10.02 6.23
N THR A 17 -12.06 -9.41 5.16
CA THR A 17 -12.60 -10.15 4.03
C THR A 17 -11.45 -10.77 3.24
N SER A 18 -11.60 -12.00 2.79
CA SER A 18 -10.60 -12.68 1.97
C SER A 18 -11.15 -12.93 0.57
N SER A 19 -10.32 -12.69 -0.46
CA SER A 19 -10.58 -13.12 -1.83
C SER A 19 -9.57 -14.15 -2.28
N SER A 20 -9.99 -15.04 -3.19
CA SER A 20 -9.08 -16.00 -3.80
C SER A 20 -9.27 -16.02 -5.31
N PHE A 21 -8.16 -16.06 -6.04
CA PHE A 21 -8.13 -16.11 -7.50
C PHE A 21 -7.02 -17.07 -7.96
N SER A 22 -7.12 -17.53 -9.19
CA SER A 22 -6.12 -18.39 -9.82
C SER A 22 -5.30 -17.61 -10.82
N LEU A 23 -4.02 -17.94 -10.91
CA LEU A 23 -3.09 -17.40 -11.92
C LEU A 23 -3.06 -18.33 -13.13
N GLU A 24 -3.17 -17.75 -14.31
CA GLU A 24 -3.13 -18.49 -15.58
C GLU A 24 -2.03 -17.94 -16.49
N PRO A 25 -1.29 -18.78 -17.22
CA PRO A 25 -1.30 -20.25 -17.24
C PRO A 25 -0.79 -20.85 -15.93
N GLU A 26 -1.22 -22.08 -15.60
CA GLU A 26 -0.74 -22.77 -14.39
C GLU A 26 0.67 -23.31 -14.61
N ASP A 27 1.66 -22.62 -14.05
CA ASP A 27 3.07 -23.01 -14.10
C ASP A 27 3.74 -22.72 -12.75
N ALA A 28 4.17 -23.80 -12.09
CA ALA A 28 4.83 -23.72 -10.78
C ALA A 28 6.13 -22.89 -10.82
N LYS A 29 6.84 -22.87 -11.95
CA LYS A 29 8.06 -22.06 -12.11
C LYS A 29 7.73 -20.57 -12.10
N HIS A 30 6.70 -20.17 -12.82
CA HIS A 30 6.27 -18.78 -12.86
C HIS A 30 5.73 -18.33 -11.50
N VAL A 31 4.99 -19.19 -10.80
CA VAL A 31 4.54 -18.88 -9.43
C VAL A 31 5.73 -18.72 -8.47
N ALA A 32 6.73 -19.59 -8.56
CA ALA A 32 7.94 -19.48 -7.75
C ALA A 32 8.71 -18.18 -8.02
N LEU A 33 8.81 -17.74 -9.28
CA LEU A 33 9.42 -16.47 -9.66
C LEU A 33 8.60 -15.28 -9.14
N LEU A 34 7.27 -15.36 -9.16
CA LEU A 34 6.39 -14.35 -8.60
C LEU A 34 6.57 -14.21 -7.08
N CYS A 35 6.62 -15.32 -6.35
CA CYS A 35 6.84 -15.33 -4.90
C CYS A 35 8.22 -14.78 -4.51
N GLY A 36 9.23 -15.04 -5.35
CA GLY A 36 10.62 -14.74 -5.07
C GLY A 36 11.23 -15.63 -4.00
N HIS A 37 12.48 -15.40 -3.67
CA HIS A 37 13.20 -16.20 -2.66
C HIS A 37 12.54 -16.00 -1.28
N LEU A 38 12.15 -17.09 -0.62
CA LEU A 38 11.47 -17.09 0.69
C LEU A 38 10.24 -16.14 0.75
N ASN A 39 9.48 -16.08 -0.34
CA ASN A 39 8.31 -15.19 -0.47
C ASN A 39 8.63 -13.69 -0.30
N ALA A 40 9.86 -13.28 -0.59
CA ALA A 40 10.30 -11.89 -0.40
C ALA A 40 9.43 -10.89 -1.17
N HIS A 41 8.96 -11.26 -2.37
CA HIS A 41 8.10 -10.40 -3.17
C HIS A 41 6.71 -10.24 -2.54
N PHE A 42 6.13 -11.31 -2.01
CA PHE A 42 4.85 -11.23 -1.31
C PHE A 42 4.97 -10.38 -0.04
N LYS A 43 6.03 -10.56 0.75
CA LYS A 43 6.26 -9.75 1.95
C LYS A 43 6.33 -8.26 1.63
N LEU A 44 7.00 -7.85 0.55
CA LEU A 44 7.04 -6.45 0.13
C LEU A 44 5.65 -5.90 -0.20
N ILE A 45 4.79 -6.72 -0.81
CA ILE A 45 3.42 -6.34 -1.15
C ILE A 45 2.55 -6.28 0.11
N GLU A 46 2.67 -7.28 0.99
CA GLU A 46 1.95 -7.37 2.26
C GLU A 46 2.23 -6.15 3.14
N ASP A 47 3.51 -5.84 3.35
CA ASP A 47 3.95 -4.71 4.17
C ASP A 47 3.46 -3.37 3.62
N ARG A 48 3.43 -3.24 2.29
CA ARG A 48 3.05 -1.98 1.65
C ARG A 48 1.55 -1.75 1.61
N LEU A 49 0.79 -2.79 1.26
CA LEU A 49 -0.66 -2.70 1.07
C LEU A 49 -1.46 -3.13 2.32
N ARG A 50 -0.76 -3.58 3.37
CA ARG A 50 -1.35 -4.08 4.62
C ARG A 50 -2.38 -5.19 4.37
N VAL A 51 -2.00 -6.14 3.55
CA VAL A 51 -2.75 -7.36 3.24
C VAL A 51 -1.95 -8.57 3.65
N SER A 52 -2.60 -9.72 3.78
CA SER A 52 -1.94 -11.01 3.95
C SER A 52 -2.14 -11.84 2.69
N ILE A 53 -1.05 -12.39 2.14
CA ILE A 53 -1.05 -13.15 0.89
C ILE A 53 -0.61 -14.58 1.18
N SER A 54 -1.44 -15.53 0.82
CA SER A 54 -1.08 -16.95 0.87
C SER A 54 -1.33 -17.61 -0.48
N ASN A 55 -0.51 -18.60 -0.84
CA ASN A 55 -0.68 -19.34 -2.08
C ASN A 55 -0.69 -20.85 -1.87
N ARG A 56 -1.46 -21.54 -2.69
CA ARG A 56 -1.41 -23.00 -2.86
C ARG A 56 -1.34 -23.31 -4.36
N GLY A 57 -0.13 -23.65 -4.83
CA GLY A 57 0.11 -23.74 -6.27
C GLY A 57 -0.18 -22.40 -6.95
N ASN A 58 -1.01 -22.40 -8.00
CA ASN A 58 -1.43 -21.21 -8.74
C ASN A 58 -2.57 -20.41 -8.09
N LYS A 59 -3.17 -20.95 -7.02
CA LYS A 59 -4.27 -20.27 -6.31
C LYS A 59 -3.72 -19.34 -5.24
N ILE A 60 -4.01 -18.06 -5.40
CA ILE A 60 -3.62 -17.00 -4.47
C ILE A 60 -4.84 -16.63 -3.62
N ARG A 61 -4.63 -16.45 -2.33
CA ARG A 61 -5.61 -15.86 -1.40
C ARG A 61 -5.02 -14.58 -0.83
N VAL A 62 -5.81 -13.52 -0.88
CA VAL A 62 -5.48 -12.21 -0.31
C VAL A 62 -6.51 -11.87 0.74
N SER A 63 -6.07 -11.51 1.94
CA SER A 63 -6.92 -11.09 3.07
C SER A 63 -6.55 -9.68 3.48
N GLY A 64 -7.55 -8.83 3.71
CA GLY A 64 -7.35 -7.43 4.11
C GLY A 64 -8.52 -6.54 3.72
N PRO A 65 -8.40 -5.22 3.89
CA PRO A 65 -9.40 -4.25 3.49
C PRO A 65 -9.74 -4.34 2.00
N ASP A 66 -11.00 -4.13 1.62
CA ASP A 66 -11.50 -4.34 0.26
C ASP A 66 -10.69 -3.63 -0.82
N ALA A 67 -10.41 -2.35 -0.64
CA ALA A 67 -9.64 -1.56 -1.61
C ALA A 67 -8.18 -2.06 -1.75
N ALA A 68 -7.54 -2.42 -0.64
CA ALA A 68 -6.18 -2.95 -0.63
C ALA A 68 -6.13 -4.35 -1.28
N ARG A 69 -7.14 -5.17 -1.04
CA ARG A 69 -7.29 -6.51 -1.62
C ARG A 69 -7.42 -6.46 -3.13
N GLU A 70 -8.34 -5.61 -3.66
CA GLU A 70 -8.50 -5.43 -5.11
C GLU A 70 -7.20 -4.94 -5.78
N SER A 71 -6.52 -3.99 -5.14
CA SER A 71 -5.26 -3.46 -5.67
C SER A 71 -4.15 -4.51 -5.66
N SER A 72 -4.08 -5.31 -4.60
CA SER A 72 -3.16 -6.44 -4.53
C SER A 72 -3.44 -7.48 -5.60
N GLU A 73 -4.71 -7.81 -5.85
CA GLU A 73 -5.11 -8.76 -6.89
C GLU A 73 -4.71 -8.26 -8.29
N ARG A 74 -4.99 -7.01 -8.61
CA ARG A 74 -4.60 -6.39 -9.89
C ARG A 74 -3.08 -6.39 -10.07
N LEU A 75 -2.36 -6.02 -9.02
CA LEU A 75 -0.89 -6.01 -9.01
C LEU A 75 -0.32 -7.41 -9.21
N LEU A 76 -0.78 -8.40 -8.46
CA LEU A 76 -0.31 -9.78 -8.56
C LEU A 76 -0.57 -10.37 -9.95
N LYS A 77 -1.76 -10.12 -10.53
CA LYS A 77 -2.08 -10.54 -11.91
C LYS A 77 -1.18 -9.87 -12.96
N LYS A 78 -0.82 -8.60 -12.74
CA LYS A 78 0.11 -7.86 -13.62
C LYS A 78 1.52 -8.42 -13.52
N LEU A 79 2.04 -8.57 -12.30
CA LEU A 79 3.36 -9.15 -12.05
C LEU A 79 3.48 -10.57 -12.61
N TYR A 80 2.43 -11.37 -12.51
CA TYR A 80 2.41 -12.72 -13.07
C TYR A 80 2.50 -12.69 -14.59
N ARG A 81 1.77 -11.79 -15.26
CA ARG A 81 1.90 -11.60 -16.71
C ARG A 81 3.31 -11.20 -17.11
N ASP A 82 3.94 -10.31 -16.35
CA ASP A 82 5.32 -9.90 -16.62
C ASP A 82 6.28 -11.12 -16.52
N VAL A 83 6.08 -11.96 -15.50
CA VAL A 83 6.86 -13.21 -15.34
C VAL A 83 6.63 -14.19 -16.50
N THR A 84 5.38 -14.37 -16.94
CA THR A 84 5.07 -15.27 -18.09
C THR A 84 5.68 -14.78 -19.40
N GLN A 85 5.91 -13.47 -19.53
CA GLN A 85 6.62 -12.87 -20.66
C GLN A 85 8.15 -12.92 -20.52
N GLY A 86 8.66 -13.56 -19.47
CA GLY A 86 10.09 -13.70 -19.23
C GLY A 86 10.75 -12.50 -18.54
N ILE A 87 9.96 -11.55 -18.07
CA ILE A 87 10.47 -10.38 -17.32
C ILE A 87 10.86 -10.84 -15.92
N ARG A 88 12.11 -10.60 -15.53
CA ARG A 88 12.58 -10.89 -14.18
C ARG A 88 12.05 -9.84 -13.21
N LEU A 89 11.40 -10.29 -12.15
CA LEU A 89 11.00 -9.41 -11.07
C LEU A 89 12.20 -9.11 -10.17
N SER A 90 12.41 -7.84 -9.89
CA SER A 90 13.34 -7.38 -8.87
C SER A 90 12.59 -6.58 -7.81
N PRO A 91 13.11 -6.45 -6.59
CA PRO A 91 12.51 -5.63 -5.55
C PRO A 91 12.20 -4.21 -6.02
N GLU A 92 13.09 -3.61 -6.84
CA GLU A 92 12.92 -2.27 -7.39
C GLU A 92 11.73 -2.19 -8.34
N THR A 93 11.56 -3.21 -9.20
CA THR A 93 10.41 -3.32 -10.12
C THR A 93 9.11 -3.41 -9.32
N ILE A 94 9.09 -4.20 -8.27
CA ILE A 94 7.92 -4.34 -7.40
C ILE A 94 7.61 -3.02 -6.68
N HIS A 95 8.62 -2.34 -6.14
CA HIS A 95 8.43 -1.02 -5.54
C HIS A 95 7.86 0.00 -6.51
N LEU A 96 8.33 0.02 -7.75
CA LEU A 96 7.81 0.91 -8.78
C LEU A 96 6.34 0.61 -9.10
N GLN A 97 5.99 -0.66 -9.22
CA GLN A 97 4.61 -1.08 -9.48
C GLN A 97 3.68 -0.81 -8.30
N LEU A 98 4.16 -0.97 -7.07
CA LEU A 98 3.43 -0.60 -5.86
C LEU A 98 3.15 0.90 -5.80
N GLN A 99 4.12 1.75 -6.16
CA GLN A 99 3.90 3.20 -6.25
C GLN A 99 2.84 3.57 -7.31
N GLN A 100 2.81 2.86 -8.42
CA GLN A 100 1.77 3.04 -9.43
C GLN A 100 0.39 2.62 -8.93
N ALA A 101 0.30 1.48 -8.24
CA ALA A 101 -0.94 0.99 -7.64
C ALA A 101 -1.48 1.96 -6.57
N ASP A 102 -0.61 2.52 -5.72
CA ASP A 102 -0.98 3.56 -4.74
C ASP A 102 -1.57 4.80 -5.43
N LEU A 103 -1.00 5.20 -6.56
CA LEU A 103 -1.50 6.34 -7.35
C LEU A 103 -2.86 6.06 -7.99
N GLU A 104 -3.11 4.83 -8.41
CA GLU A 104 -4.40 4.40 -8.95
C GLU A 104 -5.48 4.34 -7.87
N LEU A 105 -5.15 3.85 -6.68
CA LEU A 105 -6.04 3.87 -5.51
C LEU A 105 -6.47 5.30 -5.15
N LEU A 106 -5.53 6.25 -5.19
CA LEU A 106 -5.83 7.66 -4.95
C LEU A 106 -6.75 8.29 -6.02
N LYS A 107 -6.74 7.74 -7.24
CA LYS A 107 -7.59 8.20 -8.34
C LYS A 107 -8.98 7.55 -8.34
N SER A 108 -9.08 6.32 -7.85
CA SER A 108 -10.30 5.52 -7.87
C SER A 108 -11.11 5.57 -6.56
N ALA A 109 -10.56 6.14 -5.49
CA ALA A 109 -11.31 6.37 -4.28
C ALA A 109 -12.46 7.35 -4.58
N PRO A 110 -13.74 6.94 -4.40
CA PRO A 110 -14.81 7.92 -4.37
C PRO A 110 -14.46 8.93 -3.30
N ALA A 111 -14.72 10.19 -3.58
CA ALA A 111 -14.48 11.30 -2.65
C ALA A 111 -15.34 11.11 -1.38
N THR A 112 -15.00 10.12 -0.57
CA THR A 112 -15.50 10.01 0.79
C THR A 112 -14.80 11.08 1.62
N SER A 113 -15.57 11.86 2.27
CA SER A 113 -15.41 13.14 2.92
C SER A 113 -14.28 13.29 3.96
N ASP A 114 -13.27 12.44 3.95
CA ASP A 114 -12.08 12.58 4.81
C ASP A 114 -10.75 12.60 4.04
N ALA A 115 -10.81 12.65 2.71
CA ALA A 115 -9.75 13.26 1.94
C ALA A 115 -9.81 14.76 2.25
N THR A 116 -9.33 15.12 3.44
CA THR A 116 -8.84 16.50 3.66
C THR A 116 -7.87 16.69 2.51
N ILE A 117 -8.37 17.36 1.46
CA ILE A 117 -7.57 17.84 0.35
C ILE A 117 -6.37 18.48 1.04
N VAL A 118 -5.22 17.82 1.03
CA VAL A 118 -4.00 18.49 1.44
C VAL A 118 -3.87 19.58 0.40
N LYS A 119 -4.41 20.74 0.76
CA LYS A 119 -4.29 21.97 -0.03
C LYS A 119 -2.82 22.06 -0.30
N GLY A 120 -2.46 21.97 -1.60
CA GLY A 120 -1.05 21.97 -1.96
C GLY A 120 -0.34 23.05 -1.17
N ILE A 121 0.86 22.77 -0.71
CA ILE A 121 1.67 23.72 0.07
C ILE A 121 1.90 24.92 -0.83
N LYS A 122 1.31 26.07 -0.46
CA LYS A 122 1.50 27.32 -1.20
C LYS A 122 2.85 27.92 -0.81
N THR A 123 3.76 27.99 -1.74
CA THR A 123 5.05 28.68 -1.59
C THR A 123 5.08 29.92 -2.48
N LYS A 124 6.02 30.82 -2.24
CA LYS A 124 6.21 32.03 -3.07
C LYS A 124 6.43 31.72 -4.57
N ARG A 125 6.89 30.50 -4.92
CA ARG A 125 7.18 30.08 -6.27
C ARG A 125 6.12 29.19 -6.92
N GLY A 126 5.02 28.87 -6.20
CA GLY A 126 3.93 28.05 -6.71
C GLY A 126 3.38 27.05 -5.68
N THR A 127 2.47 26.20 -6.11
CA THR A 127 1.82 25.23 -5.25
C THR A 127 2.49 23.85 -5.42
N ILE A 128 3.03 23.32 -4.33
CA ILE A 128 3.64 22.00 -4.27
C ILE A 128 2.59 21.00 -3.79
N LYS A 129 2.33 19.96 -4.59
CA LYS A 129 1.38 18.91 -4.25
C LYS A 129 2.14 17.63 -3.88
N PRO A 130 1.94 17.08 -2.68
CA PRO A 130 2.48 15.77 -2.32
C PRO A 130 1.87 14.70 -3.23
N ARG A 131 2.67 13.73 -3.67
CA ARG A 131 2.32 12.74 -4.70
C ARG A 131 2.12 11.35 -4.13
N GLY A 132 1.91 11.04 -3.01
CA GLY A 132 1.72 9.70 -2.49
C GLY A 132 1.25 9.74 -1.05
N HIS A 133 0.64 8.68 -0.59
CA HIS A 133 0.08 8.60 0.74
C HIS A 133 1.14 8.93 1.82
N SER A 134 2.35 8.39 1.69
CA SER A 134 3.45 8.66 2.62
C SER A 134 3.87 10.14 2.64
N GLN A 135 3.89 10.81 1.47
CA GLN A 135 4.18 12.23 1.40
C GLN A 135 3.04 13.08 1.96
N ILE A 136 1.79 12.68 1.73
CA ILE A 136 0.60 13.34 2.29
C ILE A 136 0.61 13.25 3.81
N ASN A 137 0.86 12.06 4.36
CA ASN A 137 0.95 11.88 5.80
C ASN A 137 2.11 12.69 6.38
N TYR A 138 3.29 12.64 5.76
CA TYR A 138 4.43 13.42 6.20
C TYR A 138 4.14 14.93 6.27
N VAL A 139 3.46 15.48 5.26
CA VAL A 139 3.04 16.89 5.27
C VAL A 139 2.00 17.16 6.36
N LYS A 140 1.05 16.26 6.58
CA LYS A 140 0.08 16.39 7.67
C LYS A 140 0.76 16.35 9.04
N ASP A 141 1.75 15.48 9.21
CA ASP A 141 2.48 15.35 10.47
C ASP A 141 3.30 16.62 10.76
N ILE A 142 3.98 17.17 9.75
CA ILE A 142 4.70 18.45 9.87
C ILE A 142 3.75 19.58 10.29
N GLN A 143 2.52 19.60 9.81
CA GLN A 143 1.54 20.64 10.14
C GLN A 143 0.90 20.45 11.53
N ARG A 144 0.97 19.26 12.12
CA ARG A 144 0.30 18.91 13.38
C ARG A 144 1.23 18.82 14.59
N HIS A 145 2.51 18.59 14.36
CA HIS A 145 3.47 18.31 15.42
C HIS A 145 4.67 19.24 15.31
N ASP A 146 5.16 19.72 16.45
CA ASP A 146 6.33 20.62 16.52
C ASP A 146 7.64 19.88 16.19
N LEU A 147 7.69 18.56 16.38
CA LEU A 147 8.86 17.75 16.09
C LEU A 147 8.48 16.56 15.19
N ASN A 148 9.16 16.45 14.06
CA ASN A 148 8.89 15.41 13.06
C ASN A 148 10.17 14.72 12.59
N PHE A 149 10.15 13.40 12.50
CA PHE A 149 11.24 12.59 11.97
C PHE A 149 10.87 12.02 10.60
N GLY A 150 11.55 12.46 9.55
CA GLY A 150 11.37 11.93 8.20
C GLY A 150 12.35 10.80 7.90
N ILE A 151 11.95 9.54 8.07
CA ILE A 151 12.75 8.36 7.79
C ILE A 151 12.33 7.75 6.45
N GLY A 152 13.30 7.36 5.63
CA GLY A 152 13.03 6.69 4.35
C GLY A 152 14.17 6.82 3.34
N PRO A 153 14.10 6.13 2.18
CA PRO A 153 15.14 6.12 1.15
C PRO A 153 15.47 7.50 0.61
N ALA A 154 16.67 7.65 0.06
CA ALA A 154 17.06 8.87 -0.65
C ALA A 154 16.13 9.12 -1.87
N GLY A 155 15.95 10.38 -2.27
CA GLY A 155 15.13 10.74 -3.44
C GLY A 155 13.61 10.73 -3.24
N THR A 156 13.08 10.39 -2.08
CA THR A 156 11.63 10.35 -1.81
C THR A 156 11.00 11.72 -1.53
N GLY A 157 11.75 12.81 -1.64
CA GLY A 157 11.25 14.18 -1.49
C GLY A 157 11.06 14.68 -0.05
N LYS A 158 11.59 13.98 0.97
CA LYS A 158 11.44 14.36 2.38
C LYS A 158 11.90 15.79 2.67
N THR A 159 13.15 16.09 2.36
CA THR A 159 13.73 17.43 2.58
C THR A 159 13.01 18.50 1.78
N TYR A 160 12.64 18.19 0.53
CA TYR A 160 11.92 19.11 -0.34
C TYR A 160 10.55 19.50 0.26
N LEU A 161 9.79 18.53 0.76
CA LEU A 161 8.50 18.77 1.38
C LEU A 161 8.63 19.48 2.73
N ALA A 162 9.63 19.14 3.55
CA ALA A 162 9.90 19.82 4.81
C ALA A 162 10.22 21.30 4.60
N VAL A 163 11.10 21.62 3.67
CA VAL A 163 11.44 23.00 3.31
C VAL A 163 10.21 23.73 2.75
N ALA A 164 9.41 23.08 1.92
CA ALA A 164 8.18 23.66 1.38
C ALA A 164 7.14 24.00 2.44
N CYS A 165 7.11 23.24 3.54
CA CYS A 165 6.22 23.55 4.67
C CYS A 165 6.75 24.68 5.57
N ALA A 166 8.07 24.93 5.55
CA ALA A 166 8.72 25.93 6.39
C ALA A 166 8.76 27.35 5.76
N VAL A 167 8.44 27.49 4.47
CA VAL A 167 8.50 28.74 3.69
C VAL A 167 7.09 29.28 3.40
#